data_f488d49a7ebec0ef0d3b699896ef70a5
#
_entry.id   f488d49a7ebec0ef0d3b699896ef70a5
#
_cell.length_a   1.000
_cell.length_b   1.000
_cell.length_c   1.000
_cell.angle_alpha   90.00
_cell.angle_beta   90.00
_cell.angle_gamma   90.00
#
_symmetry.space_group_name_H-M   'P 1'
#
loop_
_entity.id
_entity.type
_entity.pdbx_description
1 polymer ?
#
loop_
_entity_poly.entity_id
_entity_poly.type
_entity_poly.pdbx_seq_one_letter_code
_entity_poly.pdbx_strand_id
1 'polypeptide(L)'
;ITSTYNYSTQYSFIPPSTTTTWNESILREYLSNNASNPLEGIYKGDQYTIGVKKGNDGIYYLLYLAGAENPGDWKEGDVKATLTSTATPTLFKADWLGKWKQNMDMTISFVNGALITIDKDKDQETYIKMFPDAQTIVQNSASSGTGFFLSKDGYIITNYHVVENARTIKVSGINNDNKISYTARVEISDKQNDLAILKITDISFTPLTNIPYTFKYTTSSVGEDCFVLGYPLISTMGLDIKLTNGIISSKTGFEGNIAEYQMSAPVQPGNSGGPLFDKNGNIIGVVCAKHRDAENAGYAIKASYIRNLVDLLPTSITMPQTNLLAGKALPKQVELASKAVCVIIVNDN
;
A
#
# COMPACT_ATOMS: atom_id res chain seq x y z
N ILE A 1 -15.79 -24.10 20.91
CA ILE A 1 -14.66 -24.83 20.30
C ILE A 1 -14.49 -24.21 18.93
N THR A 2 -13.71 -23.13 18.87
CA THR A 2 -13.31 -22.46 17.64
C THR A 2 -12.27 -23.33 16.94
N SER A 3 -12.67 -24.01 15.86
CA SER A 3 -11.77 -24.73 14.98
C SER A 3 -10.96 -23.68 14.20
N THR A 4 -9.74 -23.42 14.63
CA THR A 4 -8.74 -22.71 13.83
C THR A 4 -8.35 -23.61 12.66
N TYR A 5 -8.94 -23.37 11.50
CA TYR A 5 -8.48 -23.97 10.24
C TYR A 5 -7.07 -23.47 9.95
N ASN A 6 -6.11 -24.37 10.01
CA ASN A 6 -4.71 -24.11 9.70
C ASN A 6 -4.59 -23.99 8.18
N TYR A 7 -4.58 -22.78 7.63
CA TYR A 7 -4.41 -22.45 6.21
C TYR A 7 -3.00 -22.75 5.65
N SER A 8 -2.13 -23.39 6.45
CA SER A 8 -0.74 -23.68 6.10
C SER A 8 -0.51 -25.05 5.47
N THR A 9 -1.53 -25.70 4.89
CA THR A 9 -1.28 -26.92 4.13
C THR A 9 -0.44 -26.59 2.90
N GLN A 10 0.74 -27.18 2.81
CA GLN A 10 1.64 -27.16 1.65
C GLN A 10 0.84 -27.56 0.40
N TYR A 11 0.50 -26.61 -0.45
CA TYR A 11 -0.04 -26.89 -1.76
C TYR A 11 1.14 -27.20 -2.70
N SER A 12 1.43 -28.51 -2.88
CA SER A 12 2.09 -29.00 -4.07
C SER A 12 1.20 -28.74 -5.28
N PHE A 13 1.78 -28.63 -6.48
CA PHE A 13 1.03 -28.50 -7.73
C PHE A 13 -0.21 -29.41 -7.72
N ILE A 14 -1.38 -28.83 -7.89
CA ILE A 14 -2.66 -29.55 -7.93
C ILE A 14 -3.11 -29.57 -9.40
N PRO A 15 -3.15 -30.73 -10.04
CA PRO A 15 -3.59 -30.80 -11.44
C PRO A 15 -5.08 -30.45 -11.57
N PRO A 16 -5.50 -29.93 -12.74
CA PRO A 16 -6.91 -29.73 -13.04
C PRO A 16 -7.76 -30.98 -12.78
N SER A 17 -9.03 -30.81 -12.47
CA SER A 17 -10.01 -31.83 -12.03
C SER A 17 -9.84 -32.40 -10.62
N THR A 18 -8.77 -32.09 -9.91
CA THR A 18 -8.65 -32.48 -8.49
C THR A 18 -9.64 -31.68 -7.65
N THR A 19 -10.45 -32.36 -6.85
CA THR A 19 -11.32 -31.69 -5.88
C THR A 19 -10.51 -31.29 -4.65
N THR A 20 -10.58 -30.02 -4.31
CA THR A 20 -9.91 -29.48 -3.11
C THR A 20 -10.92 -29.31 -1.96
N THR A 21 -10.44 -28.91 -0.80
CA THR A 21 -11.30 -28.53 0.34
C THR A 21 -11.83 -27.11 0.24
N TRP A 22 -11.40 -26.34 -0.77
CA TRP A 22 -11.84 -24.97 -1.01
C TRP A 22 -13.27 -24.96 -1.59
N ASN A 23 -14.15 -24.24 -0.95
CA ASN A 23 -15.49 -23.90 -1.42
C ASN A 23 -15.67 -22.38 -1.37
N GLU A 24 -16.80 -21.88 -1.84
CA GLU A 24 -17.06 -20.42 -1.86
C GLU A 24 -16.98 -19.79 -0.47
N SER A 25 -17.54 -20.47 0.55
CA SER A 25 -17.54 -19.95 1.93
C SER A 25 -16.12 -19.82 2.50
N ILE A 26 -15.31 -20.89 2.37
CA ILE A 26 -13.92 -20.90 2.83
C ILE A 26 -13.09 -19.87 2.05
N LEU A 27 -13.32 -19.76 0.73
CA LEU A 27 -12.60 -18.78 -0.10
C LEU A 27 -12.98 -17.35 0.27
N ARG A 28 -14.25 -17.07 0.56
CA ARG A 28 -14.71 -15.74 1.05
C ARG A 28 -14.06 -15.40 2.39
N GLU A 29 -14.05 -16.31 3.34
CA GLU A 29 -13.40 -16.12 4.63
C GLU A 29 -11.90 -15.85 4.47
N TYR A 30 -11.21 -16.65 3.64
CA TYR A 30 -9.80 -16.44 3.32
C TYR A 30 -9.55 -15.06 2.71
N LEU A 31 -10.29 -14.70 1.66
CA LEU A 31 -10.15 -13.43 0.95
C LEU A 31 -10.48 -12.22 1.84
N SER A 32 -11.44 -12.37 2.76
CA SER A 32 -11.75 -11.34 3.75
C SER A 32 -10.56 -11.03 4.66
N ASN A 33 -9.73 -12.03 4.96
CA ASN A 33 -8.58 -11.88 5.85
C ASN A 33 -7.25 -11.67 5.10
N ASN A 34 -7.20 -11.86 3.77
CA ASN A 34 -5.97 -11.90 2.97
C ASN A 34 -6.10 -11.14 1.63
N ALA A 35 -6.82 -10.03 1.60
CA ALA A 35 -7.14 -9.27 0.37
C ALA A 35 -5.95 -8.61 -0.36
N SER A 36 -4.70 -8.96 -0.03
CA SER A 36 -3.49 -8.30 -0.56
C SER A 36 -3.15 -8.63 -2.01
N ASN A 37 -3.68 -9.74 -2.56
CA ASN A 37 -3.42 -10.14 -3.93
C ASN A 37 -4.57 -9.71 -4.85
N PRO A 38 -4.37 -8.76 -5.77
CA PRO A 38 -5.44 -8.20 -6.58
C PRO A 38 -6.07 -9.21 -7.57
N LEU A 39 -5.36 -10.28 -7.89
CA LEU A 39 -5.86 -11.32 -8.81
C LEU A 39 -6.69 -12.39 -8.11
N GLU A 40 -6.48 -12.61 -6.81
CA GLU A 40 -7.31 -13.54 -6.04
C GLU A 40 -8.73 -12.98 -5.86
N GLY A 41 -9.72 -13.87 -5.94
CA GLY A 41 -11.10 -13.43 -5.85
C GLY A 41 -12.11 -14.46 -6.33
N ILE A 42 -13.38 -14.09 -6.22
CA ILE A 42 -14.50 -14.83 -6.81
C ILE A 42 -14.99 -14.03 -8.02
N TYR A 43 -15.03 -14.70 -9.15
CA TYR A 43 -15.37 -14.13 -10.44
C TYR A 43 -16.59 -14.84 -11.02
N LYS A 44 -17.51 -14.07 -11.61
CA LYS A 44 -18.73 -14.59 -12.24
C LYS A 44 -18.75 -14.25 -13.72
N GLY A 45 -18.82 -15.28 -14.54
CA GLY A 45 -19.14 -15.22 -15.96
C GLY A 45 -20.60 -15.52 -16.23
N ASP A 46 -20.94 -15.68 -17.50
CA ASP A 46 -22.32 -15.99 -17.90
C ASP A 46 -22.75 -17.36 -17.39
N GLN A 47 -21.90 -18.35 -17.46
CA GLN A 47 -22.20 -19.72 -17.03
C GLN A 47 -21.63 -20.06 -15.66
N TYR A 48 -20.32 -19.79 -15.45
CA TYR A 48 -19.61 -20.27 -14.25
C TYR A 48 -19.35 -19.17 -13.23
N THR A 49 -19.33 -19.59 -11.97
CA THR A 49 -18.68 -18.85 -10.88
C THR A 49 -17.39 -19.58 -10.55
N ILE A 50 -16.28 -18.87 -10.56
CA ILE A 50 -14.94 -19.42 -10.32
C ILE A 50 -14.22 -18.65 -9.22
N GLY A 51 -13.45 -19.37 -8.41
CA GLY A 51 -12.55 -18.79 -7.44
C GLY A 51 -11.13 -18.76 -7.98
N VAL A 52 -10.41 -17.65 -7.80
CA VAL A 52 -8.98 -17.56 -8.12
C VAL A 52 -8.18 -17.53 -6.83
N LYS A 53 -7.29 -18.49 -6.66
CA LYS A 53 -6.46 -18.66 -5.47
C LYS A 53 -5.02 -18.92 -5.85
N LYS A 54 -4.08 -18.16 -5.25
CA LYS A 54 -2.64 -18.44 -5.39
C LYS A 54 -2.21 -19.49 -4.38
N GLY A 55 -1.55 -20.54 -4.86
CA GLY A 55 -0.93 -21.57 -4.02
C GLY A 55 0.39 -21.10 -3.40
N ASN A 56 0.88 -21.85 -2.41
CA ASN A 56 2.19 -21.64 -1.79
C ASN A 56 3.36 -21.89 -2.76
N ASP A 57 3.11 -22.64 -3.83
CA ASP A 57 4.02 -22.88 -4.97
C ASP A 57 4.09 -21.69 -5.95
N GLY A 58 3.30 -20.65 -5.70
CA GLY A 58 3.23 -19.46 -6.55
C GLY A 58 2.29 -19.59 -7.76
N ILE A 59 1.69 -20.76 -7.99
CA ILE A 59 0.76 -21.04 -9.08
C ILE A 59 -0.63 -20.51 -8.71
N TYR A 60 -1.35 -19.95 -9.68
CA TYR A 60 -2.76 -19.61 -9.50
C TYR A 60 -3.64 -20.78 -9.92
N TYR A 61 -4.59 -21.11 -9.07
CA TYR A 61 -5.61 -22.14 -9.28
C TYR A 61 -6.96 -21.48 -9.49
N LEU A 62 -7.66 -21.89 -10.53
CA LEU A 62 -9.05 -21.54 -10.76
C LEU A 62 -9.93 -22.68 -10.25
N LEU A 63 -10.73 -22.35 -9.25
CA LEU A 63 -11.62 -23.31 -8.58
C LEU A 63 -13.03 -23.16 -9.13
N TYR A 64 -13.65 -24.27 -9.52
CA TYR A 64 -15.06 -24.29 -9.82
C TYR A 64 -15.86 -24.06 -8.53
N LEU A 65 -16.78 -23.10 -8.53
CA LEU A 65 -17.66 -22.83 -7.40
C LEU A 65 -19.13 -23.14 -7.73
N ALA A 66 -19.62 -22.71 -8.91
CA ALA A 66 -21.00 -22.94 -9.31
C ALA A 66 -21.22 -22.77 -10.83
N GLY A 67 -22.40 -23.16 -11.35
CA GLY A 67 -22.91 -22.80 -12.67
C GLY A 67 -22.88 -23.94 -13.70
N ALA A 68 -22.48 -25.17 -13.36
CA ALA A 68 -22.60 -26.29 -14.29
C ALA A 68 -24.08 -26.66 -14.52
N GLU A 69 -24.44 -26.90 -15.77
CA GLU A 69 -25.81 -27.31 -16.14
C GLU A 69 -26.16 -28.67 -15.53
N ASN A 70 -25.19 -29.60 -15.46
CA ASN A 70 -25.34 -30.89 -14.81
C ASN A 70 -24.48 -30.90 -13.53
N PRO A 71 -25.10 -30.86 -12.34
CA PRO A 71 -24.36 -30.81 -11.07
C PRO A 71 -23.42 -31.99 -10.81
N GLY A 72 -23.53 -33.08 -11.56
CA GLY A 72 -22.64 -34.27 -11.45
C GLY A 72 -21.29 -34.13 -12.14
N ASP A 73 -21.17 -33.19 -13.10
CA ASP A 73 -19.94 -33.05 -13.90
C ASP A 73 -18.85 -32.26 -13.17
N TRP A 74 -19.23 -31.30 -12.32
CA TRP A 74 -18.34 -30.45 -11.55
C TRP A 74 -18.78 -30.41 -10.09
N LYS A 75 -17.79 -30.56 -9.20
CA LYS A 75 -18.00 -30.40 -7.76
C LYS A 75 -17.37 -29.08 -7.31
N GLU A 76 -18.01 -28.42 -6.39
CA GLU A 76 -17.45 -27.22 -5.77
C GLU A 76 -16.06 -27.52 -5.17
N GLY A 77 -15.07 -26.70 -5.50
CA GLY A 77 -13.68 -26.92 -5.16
C GLY A 77 -12.87 -27.73 -6.18
N ASP A 78 -13.47 -28.22 -7.27
CA ASP A 78 -12.70 -28.81 -8.37
C ASP A 78 -11.79 -27.74 -9.00
N VAL A 79 -10.55 -28.11 -9.27
CA VAL A 79 -9.60 -27.26 -9.99
C VAL A 79 -9.98 -27.24 -11.46
N LYS A 80 -10.50 -26.11 -11.93
CA LYS A 80 -10.92 -25.90 -13.32
C LYS A 80 -9.75 -25.52 -14.23
N ALA A 81 -8.76 -24.83 -13.68
CA ALA A 81 -7.54 -24.48 -14.42
C ALA A 81 -6.36 -24.22 -13.49
N THR A 82 -5.17 -24.38 -14.06
CA THR A 82 -3.91 -23.90 -13.46
C THR A 82 -3.28 -22.86 -14.37
N LEU A 83 -2.70 -21.81 -13.77
CA LEU A 83 -2.14 -20.70 -14.53
C LEU A 83 -0.62 -20.69 -14.50
N THR A 84 -0.01 -20.69 -15.66
CA THR A 84 1.43 -20.48 -15.83
C THR A 84 1.72 -19.02 -16.19
N SER A 85 2.58 -18.37 -15.43
CA SER A 85 2.98 -16.97 -15.64
C SER A 85 3.67 -16.79 -16.99
N THR A 86 3.43 -15.63 -17.60
CA THR A 86 4.14 -15.15 -18.80
C THR A 86 5.07 -13.99 -18.45
N ALA A 87 5.70 -13.39 -19.45
CA ALA A 87 6.50 -12.18 -19.25
C ALA A 87 5.66 -10.94 -18.84
N THR A 88 4.34 -11.00 -19.05
CA THR A 88 3.40 -9.94 -18.67
C THR A 88 2.70 -10.31 -17.36
N PRO A 89 2.77 -9.48 -16.31
CA PRO A 89 2.31 -9.86 -14.95
C PRO A 89 0.83 -10.22 -14.82
N THR A 90 -0.02 -9.75 -15.74
CA THR A 90 -1.47 -9.99 -15.71
C THR A 90 -1.95 -10.95 -16.81
N LEU A 91 -1.01 -11.54 -17.58
CA LEU A 91 -1.29 -12.46 -18.68
C LEU A 91 -0.71 -13.84 -18.34
N PHE A 92 -1.52 -14.88 -18.49
CA PHE A 92 -1.18 -16.25 -18.13
C PHE A 92 -1.54 -17.21 -19.27
N LYS A 93 -0.76 -18.28 -19.39
CA LYS A 93 -1.23 -19.50 -20.05
C LYS A 93 -1.98 -20.34 -19.05
N ALA A 94 -3.05 -21.00 -19.48
CA ALA A 94 -3.87 -21.82 -18.60
C ALA A 94 -4.09 -23.22 -19.19
N ASP A 95 -3.83 -24.23 -18.35
CA ASP A 95 -4.36 -25.56 -18.57
C ASP A 95 -5.80 -25.57 -18.05
N TRP A 96 -6.75 -25.34 -18.96
CA TRP A 96 -8.17 -25.17 -18.66
C TRP A 96 -8.95 -26.45 -18.96
N LEU A 97 -9.89 -26.79 -18.11
CA LEU A 97 -10.86 -27.86 -18.36
C LEU A 97 -12.18 -27.26 -18.84
N GLY A 98 -12.60 -27.64 -20.03
CA GLY A 98 -13.90 -27.30 -20.60
C GLY A 98 -15.08 -27.97 -19.86
N LYS A 99 -16.29 -27.83 -20.42
CA LYS A 99 -17.52 -28.35 -19.83
C LYS A 99 -17.44 -29.87 -19.52
N TRP A 100 -16.85 -30.65 -20.40
CA TRP A 100 -16.69 -32.10 -20.29
C TRP A 100 -15.34 -32.53 -19.70
N LYS A 101 -14.65 -31.65 -18.99
CA LYS A 101 -13.31 -31.87 -18.44
C LYS A 101 -12.24 -32.22 -19.49
N GLN A 102 -12.47 -31.85 -20.74
CA GLN A 102 -11.44 -31.93 -21.78
C GLN A 102 -10.43 -30.78 -21.61
N ASN A 103 -9.16 -31.07 -21.84
CA ASN A 103 -8.10 -30.05 -21.80
C ASN A 103 -8.28 -29.06 -22.94
N MET A 104 -8.14 -27.80 -22.60
CA MET A 104 -8.17 -26.67 -23.53
C MET A 104 -7.01 -25.73 -23.20
N ASP A 105 -6.18 -25.42 -24.20
CA ASP A 105 -5.16 -24.39 -24.06
C ASP A 105 -5.83 -23.02 -24.12
N MET A 106 -5.74 -22.28 -23.04
CA MET A 106 -6.36 -20.97 -22.92
C MET A 106 -5.31 -19.92 -22.55
N THR A 107 -5.58 -18.70 -22.95
CA THR A 107 -4.90 -17.52 -22.41
C THR A 107 -5.84 -16.80 -21.47
N ILE A 108 -5.34 -16.42 -20.29
CA ILE A 108 -6.11 -15.68 -19.29
C ILE A 108 -5.46 -14.33 -19.07
N SER A 109 -6.27 -13.29 -19.12
CA SER A 109 -5.87 -11.91 -18.81
C SER A 109 -6.68 -11.33 -17.68
N PHE A 110 -6.02 -10.67 -16.73
CA PHE A 110 -6.68 -9.91 -15.69
C PHE A 110 -6.57 -8.42 -15.99
N VAL A 111 -7.71 -7.76 -16.19
CA VAL A 111 -7.78 -6.35 -16.54
C VAL A 111 -8.92 -5.67 -15.78
N ASN A 112 -8.60 -4.63 -15.01
CA ASN A 112 -9.59 -3.78 -14.33
C ASN A 112 -10.70 -4.53 -13.56
N GLY A 113 -10.32 -5.57 -12.80
CA GLY A 113 -11.28 -6.37 -12.04
C GLY A 113 -12.05 -7.41 -12.87
N ALA A 114 -11.69 -7.60 -14.13
CA ALA A 114 -12.20 -8.69 -14.95
C ALA A 114 -11.11 -9.74 -15.19
N LEU A 115 -11.53 -11.00 -15.28
CA LEU A 115 -10.75 -12.12 -15.79
C LEU A 115 -11.33 -12.43 -17.17
N ILE A 116 -10.50 -12.39 -18.19
CA ILE A 116 -10.87 -12.66 -19.58
C ILE A 116 -10.18 -13.95 -20.01
N THR A 117 -10.94 -14.93 -20.45
CA THR A 117 -10.41 -16.15 -21.06
C THR A 117 -10.42 -15.99 -22.58
N ILE A 118 -9.38 -16.48 -23.23
CA ILE A 118 -9.22 -16.44 -24.69
C ILE A 118 -8.79 -17.81 -25.14
N ASP A 119 -9.58 -18.46 -25.96
CA ASP A 119 -9.25 -19.76 -26.52
C ASP A 119 -8.40 -19.67 -27.80
N LYS A 120 -8.06 -20.82 -28.40
CA LYS A 120 -7.28 -20.92 -29.66
C LYS A 120 -7.98 -20.28 -30.86
N ASP A 121 -9.32 -20.23 -30.86
CA ASP A 121 -10.14 -19.67 -31.94
C ASP A 121 -10.41 -18.17 -31.71
N LYS A 122 -9.85 -17.61 -30.64
CA LYS A 122 -9.98 -16.22 -30.15
C LYS A 122 -11.36 -15.88 -29.61
N ASP A 123 -12.17 -16.87 -29.29
CA ASP A 123 -13.38 -16.67 -28.54
C ASP A 123 -13.05 -16.24 -27.12
N GLN A 124 -13.81 -15.27 -26.61
CA GLN A 124 -13.56 -14.66 -25.30
C GLN A 124 -14.77 -14.81 -24.40
N GLU A 125 -14.51 -15.17 -23.16
CA GLU A 125 -15.50 -15.11 -22.07
C GLU A 125 -14.96 -14.19 -20.98
N THR A 126 -15.82 -13.32 -20.45
CA THR A 126 -15.47 -12.36 -19.41
C THR A 126 -16.10 -12.75 -18.11
N TYR A 127 -15.28 -12.83 -17.05
CA TYR A 127 -15.70 -13.04 -15.68
C TYR A 127 -15.44 -11.77 -14.89
N ILE A 128 -16.48 -11.24 -14.26
CA ILE A 128 -16.40 -10.03 -13.43
C ILE A 128 -16.10 -10.42 -12.00
N LYS A 129 -15.15 -9.73 -11.36
CA LYS A 129 -14.83 -9.92 -9.96
C LYS A 129 -15.99 -9.50 -9.08
N MET A 130 -16.55 -10.46 -8.33
CA MET A 130 -17.67 -10.26 -7.43
C MET A 130 -17.22 -10.14 -5.97
N PHE A 131 -16.04 -10.72 -5.65
CA PHE A 131 -15.52 -10.70 -4.29
C PHE A 131 -13.98 -10.89 -4.29
N PRO A 132 -13.21 -10.23 -3.43
CA PRO A 132 -13.73 -9.15 -2.60
C PRO A 132 -14.22 -8.00 -3.49
N ASP A 133 -15.34 -7.42 -3.13
CA ASP A 133 -15.84 -6.22 -3.77
C ASP A 133 -15.02 -4.98 -3.33
N ALA A 134 -15.27 -3.84 -3.96
CA ALA A 134 -14.54 -2.62 -3.61
C ALA A 134 -14.73 -2.23 -2.13
N GLN A 135 -15.90 -2.53 -1.54
CA GLN A 135 -16.17 -2.25 -0.12
C GLN A 135 -15.44 -3.24 0.78
N THR A 136 -15.40 -4.53 0.44
CA THR A 136 -14.64 -5.55 1.20
C THR A 136 -13.13 -5.31 1.10
N ILE A 137 -12.64 -4.87 -0.07
CA ILE A 137 -11.22 -4.49 -0.24
C ILE A 137 -10.90 -3.25 0.62
N VAL A 138 -11.79 -2.28 0.66
CA VAL A 138 -11.68 -1.09 1.52
C VAL A 138 -11.77 -1.48 3.00
N GLN A 139 -12.62 -2.45 3.37
CA GLN A 139 -12.77 -2.91 4.76
C GLN A 139 -11.55 -3.68 5.29
N ASN A 140 -10.77 -4.34 4.43
CA ASN A 140 -9.60 -5.13 4.82
C ASN A 140 -8.26 -4.57 4.33
N SER A 141 -8.26 -3.48 3.58
CA SER A 141 -7.04 -2.80 3.19
C SER A 141 -6.53 -1.94 4.35
N ALA A 142 -5.54 -2.46 5.07
CA ALA A 142 -4.68 -1.57 5.81
C ALA A 142 -4.04 -0.62 4.79
N SER A 143 -4.52 0.62 4.72
CA SER A 143 -3.82 1.64 3.94
C SER A 143 -2.53 2.00 4.69
N SER A 144 -1.49 2.32 3.95
CA SER A 144 -0.22 2.69 4.56
C SER A 144 0.32 3.97 3.97
N GLY A 145 0.99 4.71 4.83
CA GLY A 145 1.72 5.92 4.48
C GLY A 145 2.97 6.05 5.31
N THR A 146 3.63 7.16 5.14
CA THR A 146 4.80 7.54 5.92
C THR A 146 4.44 8.69 6.86
N GLY A 147 5.14 8.78 7.98
CA GLY A 147 5.11 9.94 8.87
C GLY A 147 6.49 10.22 9.43
N PHE A 148 6.67 11.39 10.03
CA PHE A 148 7.91 11.74 10.71
C PHE A 148 7.64 12.62 11.94
N PHE A 149 8.55 12.56 12.91
CA PHE A 149 8.36 13.15 14.21
C PHE A 149 8.48 14.68 14.19
N LEU A 150 7.51 15.35 14.83
CA LEU A 150 7.54 16.79 15.14
C LEU A 150 8.14 17.05 16.52
N SER A 151 7.96 16.10 17.45
CA SER A 151 8.48 16.23 18.82
C SER A 151 8.87 14.86 19.38
N LYS A 152 9.77 14.84 20.34
CA LYS A 152 10.29 13.61 20.95
C LYS A 152 9.23 12.77 21.65
N ASP A 153 8.18 13.39 22.13
CA ASP A 153 7.09 12.80 22.90
C ASP A 153 5.97 12.18 22.04
N GLY A 154 6.21 12.01 20.71
CA GLY A 154 5.35 11.20 19.88
C GLY A 154 4.31 11.97 19.08
N TYR A 155 4.53 13.27 18.81
CA TYR A 155 3.78 13.97 17.77
C TYR A 155 4.43 13.71 16.40
N ILE A 156 3.61 13.31 15.42
CA ILE A 156 4.02 12.87 14.09
C ILE A 156 3.19 13.62 13.07
N ILE A 157 3.80 14.09 11.99
CA ILE A 157 3.11 14.66 10.83
C ILE A 157 3.00 13.62 9.72
N THR A 158 1.87 13.63 9.02
CA THR A 158 1.59 12.84 7.82
C THR A 158 0.60 13.59 6.92
N ASN A 159 0.19 13.01 5.80
CA ASN A 159 -0.93 13.54 5.02
C ASN A 159 -2.28 13.20 5.65
N TYR A 160 -3.27 14.10 5.43
CA TYR A 160 -4.64 13.86 5.84
C TYR A 160 -5.25 12.62 5.15
N HIS A 161 -5.06 12.49 3.84
CA HIS A 161 -5.60 11.34 3.08
C HIS A 161 -5.07 9.98 3.55
N VAL A 162 -3.91 9.93 4.22
CA VAL A 162 -3.37 8.69 4.81
C VAL A 162 -4.21 8.23 5.99
N VAL A 163 -4.83 9.15 6.72
CA VAL A 163 -5.58 8.88 7.96
C VAL A 163 -7.05 9.26 7.87
N GLU A 164 -7.51 9.68 6.69
CA GLU A 164 -8.93 9.94 6.43
C GLU A 164 -9.74 8.65 6.65
N ASN A 165 -10.81 8.73 7.44
CA ASN A 165 -11.68 7.61 7.82
C ASN A 165 -11.02 6.50 8.67
N ALA A 166 -9.81 6.72 9.19
CA ALA A 166 -9.12 5.76 10.03
C ALA A 166 -9.87 5.46 11.33
N ARG A 167 -10.21 4.21 11.58
CA ARG A 167 -10.69 3.74 12.91
C ARG A 167 -9.55 3.42 13.83
N THR A 168 -8.50 2.81 13.30
CA THR A 168 -7.28 2.54 14.08
C THR A 168 -6.05 2.98 13.30
N ILE A 169 -5.13 3.62 14.02
CA ILE A 169 -3.85 4.06 13.46
C ILE A 169 -2.74 3.39 14.24
N LYS A 170 -1.87 2.70 13.53
CA LYS A 170 -0.65 2.08 14.06
C LYS A 170 0.57 2.75 13.47
N VAL A 171 1.58 2.98 14.30
CA VAL A 171 2.86 3.58 13.92
C VAL A 171 3.97 2.61 14.26
N SER A 172 4.81 2.25 13.27
CA SER A 172 5.98 1.38 13.45
C SER A 172 7.19 1.88 12.66
N GLY A 173 8.32 1.20 12.75
CA GLY A 173 9.56 1.62 12.09
C GLY A 173 10.35 2.68 12.87
N ILE A 174 9.93 3.07 14.05
CA ILE A 174 10.63 4.04 14.91
C ILE A 174 11.98 3.44 15.30
N ASN A 175 13.06 4.24 15.22
CA ASN A 175 14.44 3.77 15.40
C ASN A 175 14.84 2.62 14.46
N ASN A 176 14.20 2.51 13.29
CA ASN A 176 14.33 1.41 12.33
C ASN A 176 13.88 0.04 12.90
N ASP A 177 13.05 0.04 13.93
CA ASP A 177 12.46 -1.18 14.50
C ASP A 177 11.02 -1.38 14.00
N ASN A 178 10.87 -2.30 13.05
CA ASN A 178 9.57 -2.65 12.46
C ASN A 178 8.79 -3.70 13.28
N LYS A 179 9.37 -4.22 14.37
CA LYS A 179 8.73 -5.23 15.22
C LYS A 179 7.79 -4.61 16.25
N ILE A 180 8.04 -3.35 16.61
CA ILE A 180 7.24 -2.62 17.58
C ILE A 180 6.26 -1.72 16.85
N SER A 181 5.00 -1.76 17.26
CA SER A 181 3.92 -0.95 16.71
C SER A 181 3.15 -0.26 17.83
N TYR A 182 2.98 1.04 17.72
CA TYR A 182 2.30 1.88 18.71
C TYR A 182 0.95 2.34 18.20
N THR A 183 -0.03 2.44 19.08
CA THR A 183 -1.33 3.05 18.77
C THR A 183 -1.19 4.56 18.77
N ALA A 184 -1.79 5.21 17.77
CA ALA A 184 -1.84 6.66 17.66
C ALA A 184 -3.28 7.14 17.37
N ARG A 185 -3.51 8.44 17.56
CA ARG A 185 -4.75 9.11 17.16
C ARG A 185 -4.43 10.36 16.37
N VAL A 186 -5.38 10.81 15.56
CA VAL A 186 -5.33 12.14 14.95
C VAL A 186 -5.55 13.18 16.06
N GLU A 187 -4.62 14.12 16.20
CA GLU A 187 -4.73 15.23 17.15
C GLU A 187 -5.37 16.46 16.49
N ILE A 188 -4.92 16.75 15.28
CA ILE A 188 -5.47 17.82 14.42
C ILE A 188 -5.22 17.50 12.95
N SER A 189 -6.07 17.99 12.06
CA SER A 189 -5.89 17.84 10.62
C SER A 189 -6.29 19.09 9.85
N ASP A 190 -5.63 19.28 8.72
CA ASP A 190 -5.95 20.28 7.70
C ASP A 190 -6.26 19.54 6.40
N LYS A 191 -7.55 19.33 6.15
CA LYS A 191 -8.04 18.64 4.96
C LYS A 191 -7.71 19.39 3.67
N GLN A 192 -7.71 20.72 3.72
CA GLN A 192 -7.47 21.57 2.55
C GLN A 192 -6.03 21.46 2.07
N ASN A 193 -5.08 21.45 3.00
CA ASN A 193 -3.65 21.33 2.70
C ASN A 193 -3.14 19.91 2.86
N ASP A 194 -4.04 18.91 3.02
CA ASP A 194 -3.73 17.49 3.11
C ASP A 194 -2.67 17.15 4.17
N LEU A 195 -2.79 17.72 5.38
CA LEU A 195 -1.90 17.49 6.51
C LEU A 195 -2.66 16.95 7.72
N ALA A 196 -2.03 16.07 8.51
CA ALA A 196 -2.55 15.62 9.80
C ALA A 196 -1.40 15.44 10.80
N ILE A 197 -1.62 15.89 12.04
CA ILE A 197 -0.74 15.61 13.17
C ILE A 197 -1.35 14.49 14.00
N LEU A 198 -0.55 13.44 14.20
CA LEU A 198 -0.88 12.30 15.05
C LEU A 198 -0.19 12.46 16.41
N LYS A 199 -0.79 11.87 17.43
CA LYS A 199 -0.18 11.65 18.75
C LYS A 199 -0.14 10.17 19.05
N ILE A 200 1.03 9.63 19.36
CA ILE A 200 1.16 8.29 19.93
C ILE A 200 0.51 8.29 21.31
N THR A 201 -0.44 7.37 21.50
CA THR A 201 -1.21 7.23 22.76
C THR A 201 -0.84 5.97 23.52
N ASP A 202 0.00 5.14 22.94
CA ASP A 202 0.43 3.89 23.55
C ASP A 202 1.30 4.15 24.77
N ILE A 203 0.93 3.56 25.91
CA ILE A 203 1.61 3.75 27.20
C ILE A 203 3.04 3.16 27.19
N SER A 204 3.32 2.22 26.31
CA SER A 204 4.66 1.61 26.17
C SER A 204 5.64 2.47 25.37
N PHE A 205 5.14 3.56 24.72
CA PHE A 205 6.00 4.42 23.94
C PHE A 205 6.98 5.20 24.81
N THR A 206 8.27 5.04 24.51
CA THR A 206 9.34 5.82 25.13
C THR A 206 9.72 6.98 24.21
N PRO A 207 9.74 8.23 24.71
CA PRO A 207 10.14 9.40 23.93
C PRO A 207 11.48 9.22 23.24
N LEU A 208 11.60 9.76 22.01
CA LEU A 208 12.86 9.71 21.26
C LEU A 208 13.97 10.45 22.00
N THR A 209 15.17 9.92 22.00
CA THR A 209 16.35 10.60 22.57
C THR A 209 16.60 11.92 21.86
N ASN A 210 16.54 11.92 20.52
CA ASN A 210 16.65 13.12 19.71
C ASN A 210 15.97 12.95 18.32
N ILE A 211 15.65 14.08 17.70
CA ILE A 211 15.21 14.18 16.31
C ILE A 211 16.34 14.90 15.56
N PRO A 212 16.92 14.29 14.51
CA PRO A 212 18.21 14.77 13.96
C PRO A 212 18.08 15.92 12.96
N TYR A 213 16.88 16.34 12.59
CA TYR A 213 16.59 17.37 11.59
C TYR A 213 15.92 18.60 12.21
N THR A 214 15.91 19.69 11.48
CA THR A 214 15.11 20.88 11.75
C THR A 214 14.23 21.21 10.55
N PHE A 215 13.42 22.25 10.66
CA PHE A 215 12.49 22.70 9.62
C PHE A 215 12.97 23.98 8.97
N LYS A 216 13.00 24.03 7.64
CA LYS A 216 13.25 25.24 6.84
C LYS A 216 11.89 25.73 6.31
N TYR A 217 11.41 26.83 6.86
CA TYR A 217 10.11 27.41 6.49
C TYR A 217 10.20 28.39 5.32
N THR A 218 11.40 28.82 4.96
CA THR A 218 11.62 29.63 3.75
C THR A 218 11.55 28.77 2.51
N THR A 219 10.92 29.31 1.46
CA THR A 219 10.75 28.59 0.20
C THR A 219 12.11 28.24 -0.44
N SER A 220 12.30 26.98 -0.80
CA SER A 220 13.45 26.51 -1.55
C SER A 220 13.42 26.98 -3.00
N SER A 221 14.60 27.14 -3.60
CA SER A 221 14.74 27.59 -4.98
C SER A 221 14.60 26.42 -5.96
N VAL A 222 14.13 26.70 -7.17
CA VAL A 222 14.18 25.73 -8.27
C VAL A 222 15.63 25.34 -8.53
N GLY A 223 15.90 24.05 -8.73
CA GLY A 223 17.23 23.49 -8.91
C GLY A 223 17.94 23.08 -7.60
N GLU A 224 17.39 23.40 -6.42
CA GLU A 224 17.95 22.90 -5.16
C GLU A 224 17.80 21.39 -5.06
N ASP A 225 18.89 20.68 -4.66
CA ASP A 225 18.85 19.24 -4.40
C ASP A 225 17.92 18.93 -3.25
N CYS A 226 17.15 17.84 -3.41
CA CYS A 226 16.25 17.33 -2.38
C CYS A 226 16.28 15.80 -2.32
N PHE A 227 15.87 15.24 -1.18
CA PHE A 227 15.66 13.81 -1.05
C PHE A 227 14.44 13.50 -0.16
N VAL A 228 13.89 12.32 -0.37
CA VAL A 228 12.71 11.81 0.32
C VAL A 228 13.06 10.53 1.04
N LEU A 229 12.55 10.35 2.24
CA LEU A 229 12.54 9.08 2.96
C LEU A 229 11.09 8.62 3.15
N GLY A 230 10.82 7.33 2.91
CA GLY A 230 9.47 6.81 3.07
C GLY A 230 9.38 5.30 2.99
N TYR A 231 8.15 4.79 3.07
CA TYR A 231 7.80 3.38 3.04
C TYR A 231 6.86 3.08 1.86
N PRO A 232 7.36 3.18 0.60
CA PRO A 232 6.53 2.96 -0.57
C PRO A 232 6.13 1.48 -0.68
N LEU A 233 4.87 1.21 -1.09
CA LEU A 233 4.38 -0.10 -1.49
C LEU A 233 4.83 -1.23 -0.54
N ILE A 234 4.59 -1.09 0.76
CA ILE A 234 5.10 -2.02 1.80
C ILE A 234 4.74 -3.49 1.54
N SER A 235 3.63 -3.74 0.87
CA SER A 235 3.20 -5.10 0.48
C SER A 235 4.12 -5.77 -0.55
N THR A 236 4.82 -4.98 -1.37
CA THR A 236 5.70 -5.48 -2.43
C THR A 236 7.18 -5.18 -2.19
N MET A 237 7.49 -4.03 -1.57
CA MET A 237 8.86 -3.56 -1.36
C MET A 237 9.38 -3.79 0.06
N GLY A 238 8.53 -4.34 0.96
CA GLY A 238 8.88 -4.61 2.35
C GLY A 238 8.91 -3.35 3.24
N LEU A 239 9.17 -3.56 4.52
CA LEU A 239 9.15 -2.54 5.59
C LEU A 239 10.47 -1.78 5.77
N ASP A 240 11.44 -1.94 4.88
CA ASP A 240 12.66 -1.11 4.93
C ASP A 240 12.35 0.28 4.38
N ILE A 241 12.88 1.31 5.03
CA ILE A 241 12.77 2.69 4.55
C ILE A 241 13.49 2.85 3.20
N LYS A 242 12.90 3.59 2.27
CA LYS A 242 13.47 3.85 0.94
C LYS A 242 13.87 5.30 0.82
N LEU A 243 14.97 5.53 0.09
CA LEU A 243 15.47 6.83 -0.31
C LEU A 243 15.18 7.07 -1.78
N THR A 244 14.64 8.23 -2.10
CA THR A 244 14.66 8.80 -3.46
C THR A 244 15.20 10.22 -3.42
N ASN A 245 15.87 10.66 -4.48
CA ASN A 245 16.44 11.99 -4.56
C ASN A 245 16.17 12.65 -5.92
N GLY A 246 16.27 13.95 -5.95
CA GLY A 246 16.03 14.78 -7.13
C GLY A 246 16.30 16.25 -6.82
N ILE A 247 15.60 17.12 -7.53
CA ILE A 247 15.65 18.58 -7.35
C ILE A 247 14.24 19.15 -7.18
N ILE A 248 14.15 20.34 -6.64
CA ILE A 248 12.92 21.15 -6.69
C ILE A 248 12.74 21.61 -8.14
N SER A 249 11.69 21.17 -8.80
CA SER A 249 11.37 21.47 -10.20
C SER A 249 10.53 22.75 -10.34
N SER A 250 9.65 23.03 -9.35
CA SER A 250 8.82 24.23 -9.31
C SER A 250 8.51 24.65 -7.87
N LYS A 251 8.29 25.95 -7.66
CA LYS A 251 7.79 26.53 -6.40
C LYS A 251 6.28 26.42 -6.24
N THR A 252 5.58 25.91 -7.25
CA THR A 252 4.15 25.60 -7.23
C THR A 252 3.94 24.15 -7.62
N GLY A 253 2.93 23.51 -7.04
CA GLY A 253 2.59 22.13 -7.28
C GLY A 253 1.53 21.92 -8.37
N PHE A 254 0.70 20.91 -8.17
CA PHE A 254 -0.36 20.54 -9.10
C PHE A 254 -1.32 21.70 -9.35
N GLU A 255 -1.67 21.93 -10.63
CA GLU A 255 -2.54 23.06 -11.07
C GLU A 255 -2.11 24.44 -10.54
N GLY A 256 -0.81 24.63 -10.30
CA GLY A 256 -0.28 25.91 -9.79
C GLY A 256 -0.45 26.10 -8.27
N ASN A 257 -0.77 25.05 -7.52
CA ASN A 257 -0.95 25.12 -6.07
C ASN A 257 0.28 25.72 -5.37
N ILE A 258 0.10 26.89 -4.76
CA ILE A 258 1.16 27.62 -4.07
C ILE A 258 1.61 26.95 -2.76
N ALA A 259 0.78 26.06 -2.17
CA ALA A 259 1.12 25.33 -0.96
C ALA A 259 2.13 24.21 -1.20
N GLU A 260 2.36 23.84 -2.45
CA GLU A 260 3.18 22.70 -2.83
C GLU A 260 4.46 23.10 -3.56
N TYR A 261 5.45 22.19 -3.52
CA TYR A 261 6.53 22.08 -4.49
C TYR A 261 6.20 21.03 -5.53
N GLN A 262 6.70 21.19 -6.74
CA GLN A 262 6.95 20.08 -7.65
C GLN A 262 8.42 19.69 -7.57
N MET A 263 8.71 18.40 -7.56
CA MET A 263 10.07 17.84 -7.51
C MET A 263 10.25 16.70 -8.50
N SER A 264 11.51 16.43 -8.88
CA SER A 264 11.87 15.31 -9.76
C SER A 264 12.18 14.02 -8.99
N ALA A 265 12.25 14.05 -7.65
CA ALA A 265 12.42 12.84 -6.84
C ALA A 265 11.23 11.90 -7.08
N PRO A 266 11.47 10.62 -7.46
CA PRO A 266 10.38 9.67 -7.67
C PRO A 266 9.60 9.42 -6.39
N VAL A 267 8.26 9.43 -6.48
CA VAL A 267 7.35 9.13 -5.38
C VAL A 267 6.33 8.08 -5.81
N GLN A 268 5.95 7.22 -4.88
CA GLN A 268 4.99 6.15 -5.09
C GLN A 268 4.01 6.09 -3.91
N PRO A 269 2.85 5.41 -4.05
CA PRO A 269 1.95 5.16 -2.93
C PRO A 269 2.71 4.58 -1.73
N GLY A 270 2.46 5.16 -0.54
CA GLY A 270 3.20 4.87 0.68
C GLY A 270 4.30 5.89 1.02
N ASN A 271 4.82 6.67 0.05
CA ASN A 271 5.67 7.83 0.35
C ASN A 271 4.88 9.02 0.89
N SER A 272 3.55 9.05 0.68
CA SER A 272 2.65 10.08 1.23
C SER A 272 2.86 10.26 2.73
N GLY A 273 3.02 11.50 3.16
CA GLY A 273 3.30 11.88 4.54
C GLY A 273 4.78 11.84 4.92
N GLY A 274 5.65 11.35 4.04
CA GLY A 274 7.09 11.32 4.26
C GLY A 274 7.76 12.69 4.20
N PRO A 275 8.94 12.82 4.84
CA PRO A 275 9.70 14.07 4.83
C PRO A 275 10.38 14.31 3.48
N LEU A 276 10.25 15.54 2.97
CA LEU A 276 11.11 16.09 1.93
C LEU A 276 12.21 16.91 2.58
N PHE A 277 13.46 16.53 2.31
CA PHE A 277 14.65 17.19 2.82
C PHE A 277 15.35 18.05 1.75
N ASP A 278 15.97 19.14 2.16
CA ASP A 278 17.01 19.79 1.37
C ASP A 278 18.37 19.07 1.52
N LYS A 279 19.37 19.44 0.73
CA LYS A 279 20.72 18.85 0.79
C LYS A 279 21.43 18.96 2.15
N ASN A 280 20.97 19.90 2.98
CA ASN A 280 21.53 20.12 4.33
C ASN A 280 20.79 19.31 5.41
N GLY A 281 19.77 18.50 5.02
CA GLY A 281 18.97 17.72 5.94
C GLY A 281 17.93 18.51 6.72
N ASN A 282 17.52 19.69 6.24
CA ASN A 282 16.35 20.37 6.78
C ASN A 282 15.09 19.84 6.12
N ILE A 283 14.02 19.67 6.88
CA ILE A 283 12.68 19.41 6.35
C ILE A 283 12.18 20.66 5.62
N ILE A 284 11.87 20.51 4.33
CA ILE A 284 11.30 21.57 3.49
C ILE A 284 9.85 21.29 3.11
N GLY A 285 9.36 20.05 3.31
CA GLY A 285 7.96 19.70 3.01
C GLY A 285 7.56 18.30 3.44
N VAL A 286 6.28 17.99 3.20
CA VAL A 286 5.63 16.69 3.37
C VAL A 286 5.25 16.16 2.00
N VAL A 287 5.76 15.00 1.63
CA VAL A 287 5.52 14.36 0.33
C VAL A 287 4.03 14.03 0.18
N CYS A 288 3.45 14.34 -0.98
CA CYS A 288 2.10 13.99 -1.36
C CYS A 288 2.13 13.19 -2.67
N ALA A 289 1.82 11.89 -2.61
CA ALA A 289 1.77 10.99 -3.77
C ALA A 289 0.35 10.88 -4.37
N LYS A 290 -0.48 11.91 -4.17
CA LYS A 290 -1.91 11.90 -4.53
C LYS A 290 -2.15 12.08 -6.04
N HIS A 291 -1.28 12.80 -6.73
CA HIS A 291 -1.43 13.13 -8.14
C HIS A 291 -0.63 12.15 -9.01
N ARG A 292 -1.33 11.20 -9.65
CA ARG A 292 -0.72 10.10 -10.42
C ARG A 292 -0.60 10.36 -11.92
N ASP A 293 -1.22 11.43 -12.42
CA ASP A 293 -1.40 11.63 -13.88
C ASP A 293 -0.22 12.32 -14.58
N ALA A 294 0.82 12.71 -13.82
CA ALA A 294 2.04 13.27 -14.38
C ALA A 294 3.22 12.31 -14.16
N GLU A 295 3.67 11.66 -15.23
CA GLU A 295 4.90 10.86 -15.19
C GLU A 295 6.09 11.73 -14.75
N ASN A 296 6.87 11.22 -13.76
CA ASN A 296 8.07 11.88 -13.21
C ASN A 296 7.85 13.23 -12.50
N ALA A 297 6.66 13.51 -12.00
CA ALA A 297 6.39 14.66 -11.14
C ALA A 297 5.97 14.22 -9.74
N GLY A 298 6.82 14.47 -8.75
CA GLY A 298 6.49 14.36 -7.33
C GLY A 298 6.01 15.70 -6.80
N TYR A 299 5.14 15.69 -5.76
CA TYR A 299 4.66 16.89 -5.09
C TYR A 299 4.90 16.81 -3.59
N ALA A 300 5.07 17.95 -2.95
CA ALA A 300 5.24 18.02 -1.51
C ALA A 300 4.66 19.34 -0.96
N ILE A 301 3.86 19.23 0.11
CA ILE A 301 3.33 20.38 0.86
C ILE A 301 4.49 21.07 1.56
N LYS A 302 4.63 22.38 1.43
CA LYS A 302 5.73 23.17 2.02
C LYS A 302 5.71 23.13 3.54
N ALA A 303 6.88 23.11 4.17
CA ALA A 303 7.02 23.02 5.62
C ALA A 303 6.37 24.20 6.38
N SER A 304 6.17 25.36 5.75
CA SER A 304 5.46 26.50 6.34
C SER A 304 4.03 26.14 6.77
N TYR A 305 3.36 25.24 6.06
CA TYR A 305 2.01 24.77 6.41
C TYR A 305 2.02 23.84 7.64
N ILE A 306 3.12 23.10 7.86
CA ILE A 306 3.30 22.33 9.11
C ILE A 306 3.27 23.26 10.31
N ARG A 307 3.98 24.40 10.24
CA ARG A 307 4.04 25.36 11.33
C ARG A 307 2.65 25.89 11.69
N ASN A 308 1.87 26.27 10.67
CA ASN A 308 0.51 26.76 10.89
C ASN A 308 -0.35 25.70 11.61
N LEU A 309 -0.20 24.42 11.26
CA LEU A 309 -0.97 23.36 11.89
C LEU A 309 -0.49 23.07 13.33
N VAL A 310 0.83 23.17 13.59
CA VAL A 310 1.41 23.02 14.93
C VAL A 310 0.93 24.14 15.87
N ASP A 311 0.81 25.36 15.38
CA ASP A 311 0.36 26.52 16.17
C ASP A 311 -1.12 26.39 16.63
N LEU A 312 -1.89 25.50 15.98
CA LEU A 312 -3.29 25.20 16.33
C LEU A 312 -3.43 23.98 17.28
N LEU A 313 -2.35 23.33 17.67
CA LEU A 313 -2.41 22.22 18.61
C LEU A 313 -2.95 22.67 19.99
N PRO A 314 -3.81 21.88 20.62
CA PRO A 314 -4.33 22.21 21.96
C PRO A 314 -3.23 22.19 23.03
N THR A 315 -2.12 21.51 22.78
CA THR A 315 -0.94 21.46 23.67
C THR A 315 0.29 21.88 22.89
N SER A 316 1.02 22.87 23.40
CA SER A 316 2.28 23.33 22.79
C SER A 316 3.32 22.20 22.78
N ILE A 317 3.98 22.00 21.67
CA ILE A 317 5.05 21.01 21.49
C ILE A 317 6.41 21.67 21.28
N THR A 318 7.47 20.98 21.65
CA THR A 318 8.83 21.45 21.37
C THR A 318 9.32 20.84 20.06
N MET A 319 9.34 21.66 19.02
CA MET A 319 9.89 21.30 17.71
C MET A 319 11.43 21.18 17.77
N PRO A 320 12.04 20.31 16.92
CA PRO A 320 13.51 20.18 16.87
C PRO A 320 14.19 21.50 16.50
N GLN A 321 15.20 21.87 17.29
CA GLN A 321 15.93 23.15 17.12
C GLN A 321 17.35 22.94 16.56
N THR A 322 17.87 21.72 16.58
CA THR A 322 19.27 21.41 16.16
C THR A 322 19.26 20.47 14.98
N ASN A 323 19.90 20.89 13.88
CA ASN A 323 20.11 20.03 12.72
C ASN A 323 21.42 19.25 12.84
N LEU A 324 21.32 17.96 13.17
CA LEU A 324 22.45 17.04 13.28
C LEU A 324 22.88 16.45 11.91
N LEU A 325 22.12 16.77 10.84
CA LEU A 325 22.37 16.27 9.48
C LEU A 325 23.25 17.24 8.68
N ALA A 326 23.28 18.50 9.06
CA ALA A 326 23.99 19.54 8.35
C ALA A 326 25.48 19.18 8.16
N GLY A 327 25.99 19.34 6.94
CA GLY A 327 27.37 19.06 6.57
C GLY A 327 27.73 17.57 6.47
N LYS A 328 26.79 16.65 6.66
CA LYS A 328 27.04 15.21 6.50
C LYS A 328 26.76 14.78 5.07
N ALA A 329 27.48 13.74 4.62
CA ALA A 329 27.18 13.08 3.36
C ALA A 329 25.79 12.39 3.42
N LEU A 330 25.11 12.29 2.27
CA LEU A 330 23.75 11.75 2.17
C LEU A 330 23.56 10.39 2.86
N PRO A 331 24.44 9.40 2.73
CA PRO A 331 24.25 8.12 3.44
C PRO A 331 24.18 8.29 4.96
N LYS A 332 24.96 9.22 5.53
CA LYS A 332 24.95 9.49 6.97
C LYS A 332 23.72 10.31 7.40
N GLN A 333 23.24 11.20 6.54
CA GLN A 333 21.97 11.91 6.76
C GLN A 333 20.82 10.91 6.82
N VAL A 334 20.75 9.96 5.87
CA VAL A 334 19.72 8.91 5.79
C VAL A 334 19.75 8.01 7.04
N GLU A 335 20.93 7.51 7.43
CA GLU A 335 21.12 6.68 8.64
C GLU A 335 20.57 7.33 9.91
N LEU A 336 20.77 8.64 10.03
CA LEU A 336 20.32 9.38 11.21
C LEU A 336 18.83 9.74 11.12
N ALA A 337 18.39 10.25 9.97
CA ALA A 337 17.03 10.74 9.76
C ALA A 337 15.99 9.60 9.81
N SER A 338 16.34 8.42 9.29
CA SER A 338 15.45 7.25 9.25
C SER A 338 14.92 6.85 10.63
N LYS A 339 15.66 7.12 11.70
CA LYS A 339 15.25 6.80 13.07
C LYS A 339 14.03 7.58 13.56
N ALA A 340 13.75 8.73 12.94
CA ALA A 340 12.61 9.60 13.25
C ALA A 340 11.58 9.66 12.10
N VAL A 341 11.64 8.71 11.17
CA VAL A 341 10.63 8.47 10.13
C VAL A 341 9.97 7.13 10.41
N CYS A 342 8.66 7.03 10.22
CA CYS A 342 7.88 5.86 10.58
C CYS A 342 6.88 5.49 9.49
N VAL A 343 6.46 4.24 9.46
CA VAL A 343 5.32 3.79 8.68
C VAL A 343 4.04 3.98 9.48
N ILE A 344 3.01 4.48 8.81
CA ILE A 344 1.66 4.61 9.35
C ILE A 344 0.80 3.55 8.68
N ILE A 345 0.15 2.72 9.46
CA ILE A 345 -0.76 1.67 9.02
C ILE A 345 -2.14 2.01 9.57
N VAL A 346 -3.11 2.08 8.68
CA VAL A 346 -4.48 2.48 9.00
C VAL A 346 -5.42 1.35 8.64
N ASN A 347 -6.33 1.02 9.56
CA ASN A 347 -7.45 0.14 9.28
C ASN A 347 -8.74 0.96 9.33
N ASP A 348 -9.55 0.83 8.29
CA ASP A 348 -10.83 1.52 8.13
C ASP A 348 -12.01 0.72 8.71
N ASN A 349 -11.74 -0.37 9.47
CA ASN A 349 -12.73 -1.27 10.08
C ASN A 349 -12.99 -0.98 11.56
#